data_ec936cbfefac4c623a2a73e1e5637758
#
_entry.id   ec936cbfefac4c623a2a73e1e5637758
#
_cell.length_a   1.000
_cell.length_b   1.000
_cell.length_c   1.000
_cell.angle_alpha   90.00
_cell.angle_beta   90.00
_cell.angle_gamma   90.00
#
_symmetry.space_group_name_H-M   'P 1'
#
loop_
_entity.id
_entity.type
_entity.pdbx_description
1 polymer ?
#
loop_
_entity_poly.entity_id
_entity_poly.type
_entity_poly.pdbx_seq_one_letter_code
_entity_poly.pdbx_strand_id
1 'polypeptide(L)'
;MPQRSPAQSVPALRPLPRNNRTESYLESLQILERLHRLMLDLVKDEFERLGRSDLTPVQAMLIYNLGTAEVTAGELRSRGMYQGSNVSYNLKKLVELGYVHHERCDMDRRSVRVRLTQQGQEVRDCVAELFCRHAEGLELSGVLDDPPVEAVNLQWRRVERFWAEQIRYIY
;
A
#
# COMPACT_ATOMS: atom_id res chain seq x y z
N MET A 1 5.91 35.24 -39.88
CA MET A 1 6.82 34.26 -39.24
C MET A 1 6.63 34.33 -37.74
N PRO A 2 6.10 33.32 -37.04
CA PRO A 2 5.96 33.36 -35.60
C PRO A 2 7.31 33.03 -34.93
N GLN A 3 7.74 33.94 -34.06
CA GLN A 3 8.93 33.78 -33.24
C GLN A 3 8.72 32.63 -32.23
N ARG A 4 9.63 31.65 -32.22
CA ARG A 4 9.70 30.59 -31.22
C ARG A 4 10.14 31.18 -29.88
N SER A 5 9.30 31.06 -28.85
CA SER A 5 9.70 31.33 -27.46
C SER A 5 10.90 30.48 -27.07
N PRO A 6 11.88 31.05 -26.34
CA PRO A 6 13.00 30.24 -25.85
C PRO A 6 12.53 29.22 -24.83
N ALA A 7 12.97 27.98 -25.00
CA ALA A 7 12.73 26.90 -24.06
C ALA A 7 13.24 27.30 -22.67
N GLN A 8 12.35 27.29 -21.69
CA GLN A 8 12.70 27.48 -20.29
C GLN A 8 13.66 26.36 -19.89
N SER A 9 14.91 26.71 -19.61
CA SER A 9 15.90 25.76 -19.09
C SER A 9 15.44 25.22 -17.74
N VAL A 10 15.28 23.93 -17.64
CA VAL A 10 15.05 23.24 -16.36
C VAL A 10 16.20 23.57 -15.43
N PRO A 11 15.97 24.15 -14.23
CA PRO A 11 17.04 24.48 -13.31
C PRO A 11 17.81 23.21 -12.95
N ALA A 12 19.13 23.27 -13.08
CA ALA A 12 20.02 22.20 -12.70
C ALA A 12 19.79 21.81 -11.22
N LEU A 13 19.49 20.54 -10.97
CA LEU A 13 19.33 20.01 -9.62
C LEU A 13 20.58 20.34 -8.80
N ARG A 14 20.40 21.14 -7.75
CA ARG A 14 21.47 21.48 -6.81
C ARG A 14 21.93 20.19 -6.12
N PRO A 15 23.26 19.89 -6.09
CA PRO A 15 23.73 18.70 -5.39
C PRO A 15 23.30 18.77 -3.92
N LEU A 16 22.60 17.75 -3.45
CA LEU A 16 22.16 17.65 -2.07
C LEU A 16 23.38 17.53 -1.14
N PRO A 17 23.40 18.23 0.01
CA PRO A 17 24.43 18.01 1.00
C PRO A 17 24.36 16.57 1.49
N ARG A 18 25.33 15.75 1.11
CA ARG A 18 25.45 14.35 1.57
C ARG A 18 26.01 14.35 2.98
N ASN A 19 25.13 14.29 3.97
CA ASN A 19 25.49 13.93 5.32
C ASN A 19 25.08 12.47 5.57
N ASN A 20 25.65 11.81 6.54
CA ASN A 20 25.39 10.42 6.87
C ASN A 20 23.87 10.11 7.07
N ARG A 21 23.13 11.06 7.65
CA ARG A 21 21.66 10.91 7.84
C ARG A 21 20.88 10.92 6.53
N THR A 22 21.28 11.75 5.57
CA THR A 22 20.64 11.79 4.25
C THR A 22 20.90 10.51 3.48
N GLU A 23 22.13 9.98 3.54
CA GLU A 23 22.47 8.70 2.89
C GLU A 23 21.69 7.54 3.49
N SER A 24 21.65 7.43 4.82
CA SER A 24 20.85 6.41 5.52
C SER A 24 19.35 6.51 5.21
N TYR A 25 18.82 7.71 5.10
CA TYR A 25 17.42 7.91 4.70
C TYR A 25 17.16 7.42 3.27
N LEU A 26 18.03 7.75 2.33
CA LEU A 26 17.91 7.29 0.93
C LEU A 26 18.01 5.77 0.82
N GLU A 27 18.93 5.16 1.58
CA GLU A 27 19.04 3.70 1.69
C GLU A 27 17.74 3.09 2.23
N SER A 28 17.16 3.69 3.28
CA SER A 28 15.88 3.23 3.86
C SER A 28 14.76 3.24 2.83
N LEU A 29 14.69 4.24 1.93
CA LEU A 29 13.68 4.26 0.87
C LEU A 29 13.87 3.11 -0.13
N GLN A 30 15.11 2.77 -0.46
CA GLN A 30 15.41 1.63 -1.33
C GLN A 30 15.07 0.30 -0.67
N ILE A 31 15.31 0.17 0.64
CA ILE A 31 14.92 -1.02 1.42
C ILE A 31 13.39 -1.15 1.42
N LEU A 32 12.67 -0.07 1.70
CA LEU A 32 11.21 -0.07 1.73
C LEU A 32 10.61 -0.51 0.38
N GLU A 33 11.16 -0.01 -0.73
CA GLU A 33 10.73 -0.42 -2.07
C GLU A 33 10.99 -1.91 -2.33
N ARG A 34 12.15 -2.42 -1.93
CA ARG A 34 12.45 -3.85 -2.05
C ARG A 34 11.55 -4.71 -1.18
N LEU A 35 11.34 -4.32 0.08
CA LEU A 35 10.44 -5.03 1.00
C LEU A 35 9.01 -5.08 0.47
N HIS A 36 8.52 -3.99 -0.11
CA HIS A 36 7.20 -3.98 -0.73
C HIS A 36 7.08 -5.00 -1.88
N ARG A 37 8.09 -5.09 -2.76
CA ARG A 37 8.11 -6.10 -3.83
C ARG A 37 8.16 -7.52 -3.28
N LEU A 38 9.07 -7.79 -2.34
CA LEU A 38 9.19 -9.11 -1.71
C LEU A 38 7.90 -9.53 -0.99
N MET A 39 7.23 -8.60 -0.33
CA MET A 39 5.92 -8.86 0.29
C MET A 39 4.88 -9.31 -0.75
N LEU A 40 4.84 -8.66 -1.92
CA LEU A 40 3.93 -9.09 -3.00
C LEU A 40 4.33 -10.45 -3.58
N ASP A 41 5.62 -10.74 -3.70
CA ASP A 41 6.11 -12.05 -4.15
C ASP A 41 5.73 -13.15 -3.15
N LEU A 42 5.87 -12.92 -1.83
CA LEU A 42 5.42 -13.85 -0.78
C LEU A 42 3.92 -14.15 -0.87
N VAL A 43 3.11 -13.14 -1.10
CA VAL A 43 1.65 -13.32 -1.28
C VAL A 43 1.37 -14.11 -2.56
N LYS A 44 2.09 -13.84 -3.64
CA LYS A 44 1.97 -14.56 -4.90
C LYS A 44 2.27 -16.05 -4.73
N ASP A 45 3.42 -16.38 -4.13
CA ASP A 45 3.87 -17.75 -3.92
C ASP A 45 2.87 -18.54 -3.03
N GLU A 46 2.33 -17.91 -1.98
CA GLU A 46 1.32 -18.52 -1.13
C GLU A 46 0.02 -18.83 -1.91
N PHE A 47 -0.44 -17.90 -2.75
CA PHE A 47 -1.65 -18.10 -3.55
C PHE A 47 -1.44 -19.16 -4.63
N GLU A 48 -0.27 -19.23 -5.25
CA GLU A 48 0.11 -20.31 -6.18
C GLU A 48 0.11 -21.69 -5.44
N ARG A 49 0.68 -21.73 -4.23
CA ARG A 49 0.67 -22.93 -3.38
C ARG A 49 -0.74 -23.40 -3.03
N LEU A 50 -1.68 -22.48 -2.83
CA LEU A 50 -3.09 -22.75 -2.53
C LEU A 50 -3.93 -23.03 -3.80
N GLY A 51 -3.32 -23.00 -4.99
CA GLY A 51 -4.02 -23.18 -6.27
C GLY A 51 -4.96 -22.03 -6.63
N ARG A 52 -4.77 -20.86 -6.05
CA ARG A 52 -5.56 -19.65 -6.33
C ARG A 52 -4.82 -18.75 -7.31
N SER A 53 -5.18 -18.82 -8.58
CA SER A 53 -4.56 -18.02 -9.66
C SER A 53 -5.44 -16.88 -10.20
N ASP A 54 -6.62 -16.70 -9.63
CA ASP A 54 -7.63 -15.73 -10.08
C ASP A 54 -7.45 -14.33 -9.48
N LEU A 55 -6.57 -14.19 -8.48
CA LEU A 55 -6.21 -12.94 -7.83
C LEU A 55 -4.75 -12.56 -8.04
N THR A 56 -4.52 -11.29 -8.33
CA THR A 56 -3.16 -10.75 -8.27
C THR A 56 -2.75 -10.47 -6.82
N PRO A 57 -1.44 -10.48 -6.47
CA PRO A 57 -0.97 -10.13 -5.14
C PRO A 57 -1.46 -8.76 -4.65
N VAL A 58 -1.54 -7.78 -5.57
CA VAL A 58 -2.06 -6.44 -5.26
C VAL A 58 -3.54 -6.48 -4.87
N GLN A 59 -4.35 -7.33 -5.53
CA GLN A 59 -5.75 -7.52 -5.21
C GLN A 59 -5.93 -8.24 -3.87
N ALA A 60 -5.13 -9.27 -3.59
CA ALA A 60 -5.11 -9.95 -2.30
C ALA A 60 -4.73 -9.00 -1.15
N MET A 61 -3.72 -8.15 -1.34
CA MET A 61 -3.35 -7.12 -0.39
C MET A 61 -4.46 -6.06 -0.21
N LEU A 62 -5.17 -5.70 -1.27
CA LEU A 62 -6.32 -4.80 -1.16
C LEU A 62 -7.44 -5.42 -0.30
N ILE A 63 -7.76 -6.70 -0.50
CA ILE A 63 -8.72 -7.45 0.32
C ILE A 63 -8.26 -7.47 1.79
N TYR A 64 -6.99 -7.79 2.05
CA TYR A 64 -6.43 -7.80 3.40
C TYR A 64 -6.59 -6.44 4.09
N ASN A 65 -6.28 -5.36 3.39
CA ASN A 65 -6.33 -4.00 3.88
C ASN A 65 -7.75 -3.42 4.04
N LEU A 66 -8.75 -3.96 3.32
CA LEU A 66 -10.16 -3.66 3.56
C LEU A 66 -10.57 -4.03 4.99
N GLY A 67 -10.00 -5.10 5.53
CA GLY A 67 -10.33 -5.57 6.87
C GLY A 67 -11.74 -6.14 6.96
N THR A 68 -12.30 -6.16 8.18
CA THR A 68 -13.64 -6.70 8.46
C THR A 68 -14.74 -5.66 8.43
N ALA A 69 -14.39 -4.38 8.45
CA ALA A 69 -15.34 -3.28 8.52
C ALA A 69 -15.82 -2.88 7.12
N GLU A 70 -17.02 -2.31 7.09
CA GLU A 70 -17.51 -1.60 5.92
C GLU A 70 -16.77 -0.27 5.80
N VAL A 71 -16.22 0.02 4.63
CA VAL A 71 -15.46 1.25 4.36
C VAL A 71 -15.94 1.92 3.09
N THR A 72 -15.82 3.23 3.01
CA THR A 72 -16.07 3.97 1.78
C THR A 72 -14.84 3.91 0.85
N ALA A 73 -15.07 4.03 -0.46
CA ALA A 73 -13.98 4.14 -1.44
C ALA A 73 -13.10 5.39 -1.18
N GLY A 74 -13.66 6.42 -0.55
CA GLY A 74 -12.92 7.61 -0.09
C GLY A 74 -11.98 7.30 1.07
N GLU A 75 -12.45 6.54 2.06
CA GLU A 75 -11.63 6.11 3.19
C GLU A 75 -10.47 5.21 2.76
N LEU A 76 -10.68 4.31 1.79
CA LEU A 76 -9.60 3.50 1.24
C LEU A 76 -8.50 4.36 0.60
N ARG A 77 -8.87 5.41 -0.11
CA ARG A 77 -7.92 6.36 -0.67
C ARG A 77 -7.20 7.15 0.42
N SER A 78 -7.91 7.61 1.45
CA SER A 78 -7.35 8.39 2.56
C SER A 78 -6.45 7.58 3.48
N ARG A 79 -6.65 6.25 3.56
CA ARG A 79 -5.76 5.34 4.30
C ARG A 79 -4.42 5.10 3.58
N GLY A 80 -4.14 5.83 2.50
CA GLY A 80 -2.84 5.83 1.82
C GLY A 80 -2.49 4.55 1.08
N MET A 81 -3.45 3.65 0.90
CA MET A 81 -3.13 2.32 0.41
C MET A 81 -2.88 2.25 -1.09
N TYR A 82 -3.43 3.20 -1.90
CA TYR A 82 -3.26 3.18 -3.37
C TYR A 82 -3.63 4.53 -4.00
N GLN A 83 -3.01 4.87 -5.12
CA GLN A 83 -3.45 6.00 -5.95
C GLN A 83 -4.84 5.72 -6.55
N GLY A 84 -5.69 6.74 -6.56
CA GLY A 84 -7.13 6.63 -6.79
C GLY A 84 -7.58 5.82 -8.03
N SER A 85 -6.86 5.86 -9.16
CA SER A 85 -7.17 5.08 -10.36
C SER A 85 -6.97 3.58 -10.16
N ASN A 86 -5.90 3.17 -9.50
CA ASN A 86 -5.58 1.76 -9.25
C ASN A 86 -6.56 1.12 -8.26
N VAL A 87 -7.00 1.86 -7.22
CA VAL A 87 -8.01 1.36 -6.28
C VAL A 87 -9.33 1.11 -7.01
N SER A 88 -9.80 2.07 -7.78
CA SER A 88 -11.08 1.96 -8.49
C SER A 88 -11.09 0.79 -9.48
N TYR A 89 -9.99 0.57 -10.22
CA TYR A 89 -9.85 -0.55 -11.14
C TYR A 89 -9.87 -1.89 -10.38
N ASN A 90 -9.04 -2.03 -9.35
CA ASN A 90 -8.96 -3.28 -8.60
C ASN A 90 -10.24 -3.58 -7.81
N LEU A 91 -10.90 -2.58 -7.22
CA LEU A 91 -12.21 -2.76 -6.58
C LEU A 91 -13.26 -3.26 -7.57
N LYS A 92 -13.31 -2.68 -8.77
CA LYS A 92 -14.25 -3.15 -9.82
C LYS A 92 -13.98 -4.61 -10.15
N LYS A 93 -12.72 -5.00 -10.33
CA LYS A 93 -12.34 -6.40 -10.58
C LYS A 93 -12.71 -7.33 -9.43
N LEU A 94 -12.49 -6.92 -8.18
CA LEU A 94 -12.85 -7.72 -7.01
C LEU A 94 -14.37 -7.88 -6.84
N VAL A 95 -15.17 -6.89 -7.26
CA VAL A 95 -16.63 -7.01 -7.32
C VAL A 95 -17.04 -8.01 -8.42
N GLU A 96 -16.46 -7.90 -9.63
CA GLU A 96 -16.71 -8.81 -10.75
C GLU A 96 -16.37 -10.27 -10.39
N LEU A 97 -15.30 -10.47 -9.61
CA LEU A 97 -14.86 -11.79 -9.13
C LEU A 97 -15.62 -12.29 -7.88
N GLY A 98 -16.50 -11.47 -7.29
CA GLY A 98 -17.31 -11.86 -6.15
C GLY A 98 -16.63 -11.79 -4.78
N TYR A 99 -15.47 -11.16 -4.67
CA TYR A 99 -14.74 -10.99 -3.40
C TYR A 99 -15.21 -9.80 -2.56
N VAL A 100 -15.84 -8.84 -3.21
CA VAL A 100 -16.24 -7.57 -2.60
C VAL A 100 -17.67 -7.23 -2.98
N HIS A 101 -18.47 -6.85 -1.98
CA HIS A 101 -19.74 -6.19 -2.19
C HIS A 101 -19.54 -4.69 -2.34
N HIS A 102 -20.30 -4.11 -3.26
CA HIS A 102 -20.25 -2.69 -3.60
C HIS A 102 -21.67 -2.16 -3.58
N GLU A 103 -22.01 -1.37 -2.58
CA GLU A 103 -23.33 -0.80 -2.41
C GLU A 103 -23.27 0.73 -2.47
N ARG A 104 -24.19 1.35 -3.20
CA ARG A 104 -24.34 2.79 -3.16
C ARG A 104 -25.05 3.16 -1.85
N CYS A 105 -24.55 4.18 -1.17
CA CYS A 105 -25.22 4.68 0.02
C CYS A 105 -26.52 5.38 -0.36
N ASP A 106 -27.65 4.95 0.19
CA ASP A 106 -28.97 5.57 -0.08
C ASP A 106 -29.03 7.02 0.41
N MET A 107 -28.28 7.36 1.45
CA MET A 107 -28.21 8.70 2.06
C MET A 107 -27.29 9.66 1.31
N ASP A 108 -26.25 9.15 0.64
CA ASP A 108 -25.33 9.93 -0.20
C ASP A 108 -24.93 9.12 -1.43
N ARG A 109 -25.60 9.40 -2.56
CA ARG A 109 -25.37 8.73 -3.85
C ARG A 109 -23.93 8.89 -4.39
N ARG A 110 -23.13 9.77 -3.79
CA ARG A 110 -21.70 9.96 -4.14
C ARG A 110 -20.77 9.06 -3.34
N SER A 111 -21.24 8.51 -2.20
CA SER A 111 -20.45 7.59 -1.38
C SER A 111 -20.82 6.15 -1.72
N VAL A 112 -19.77 5.38 -1.93
CA VAL A 112 -19.85 3.95 -2.22
C VAL A 112 -19.27 3.21 -1.03
N ARG A 113 -20.05 2.29 -0.47
CA ARG A 113 -19.64 1.41 0.60
C ARG A 113 -19.14 0.09 0.04
N VAL A 114 -18.07 -0.39 0.62
CA VAL A 114 -17.35 -1.58 0.20
C VAL A 114 -17.19 -2.49 1.41
N ARG A 115 -17.54 -3.77 1.27
CA ARG A 115 -17.34 -4.79 2.29
C ARG A 115 -16.95 -6.11 1.65
N LEU A 116 -16.22 -6.93 2.38
CA LEU A 116 -15.85 -8.27 1.90
C LEU A 116 -17.08 -9.19 1.86
N THR A 117 -17.12 -10.07 0.86
CA THR A 117 -17.98 -11.25 0.85
C THR A 117 -17.38 -12.32 1.74
N GLN A 118 -18.06 -13.47 1.93
CA GLN A 118 -17.49 -14.63 2.58
C GLN A 118 -16.19 -15.07 1.91
N GLN A 119 -16.17 -15.13 0.57
CA GLN A 119 -14.98 -15.49 -0.22
C GLN A 119 -13.85 -14.46 -0.05
N GLY A 120 -14.18 -13.17 0.06
CA GLY A 120 -13.22 -12.11 0.37
C GLY A 120 -12.63 -12.23 1.77
N GLN A 121 -13.45 -12.63 2.75
CA GLN A 121 -12.97 -12.87 4.12
C GLN A 121 -11.98 -14.05 4.17
N GLU A 122 -12.25 -15.14 3.46
CA GLU A 122 -11.34 -16.27 3.35
C GLU A 122 -9.98 -15.88 2.76
N VAL A 123 -9.97 -15.04 1.72
CA VAL A 123 -8.73 -14.49 1.14
C VAL A 123 -7.98 -13.62 2.16
N ARG A 124 -8.69 -12.74 2.85
CA ARG A 124 -8.11 -11.91 3.91
C ARG A 124 -7.45 -12.77 4.99
N ASP A 125 -8.13 -13.83 5.43
CA ASP A 125 -7.65 -14.72 6.48
C ASP A 125 -6.41 -15.50 6.02
N CYS A 126 -6.37 -15.97 4.78
CA CYS A 126 -5.16 -16.58 4.20
C CYS A 126 -3.95 -15.63 4.23
N VAL A 127 -4.13 -14.36 3.88
CA VAL A 127 -3.04 -13.37 3.94
C VAL A 127 -2.64 -13.08 5.39
N ALA A 128 -3.62 -12.98 6.30
CA ALA A 128 -3.35 -12.79 7.73
C ALA A 128 -2.52 -13.95 8.31
N GLU A 129 -2.90 -15.19 8.04
CA GLU A 129 -2.16 -16.37 8.47
C GLU A 129 -0.74 -16.42 7.90
N LEU A 130 -0.57 -16.07 6.61
CA LEU A 130 0.76 -15.96 5.99
C LEU A 130 1.65 -15.00 6.79
N PHE A 131 1.15 -13.80 7.08
CA PHE A 131 1.93 -12.79 7.81
C PHE A 131 2.17 -13.16 9.27
N CYS A 132 1.22 -13.85 9.93
CA CYS A 132 1.44 -14.37 11.28
C CYS A 132 2.58 -15.41 11.30
N ARG A 133 2.58 -16.38 10.38
CA ARG A 133 3.68 -17.36 10.28
C ARG A 133 5.04 -16.71 10.02
N HIS A 134 5.08 -15.64 9.21
CA HIS A 134 6.32 -14.90 8.96
C HIS A 134 6.75 -14.11 10.18
N ALA A 135 5.83 -13.49 10.91
CA ALA A 135 6.12 -12.77 12.14
C ALA A 135 6.74 -13.71 13.20
N GLU A 136 6.16 -14.89 13.39
CA GLU A 136 6.69 -15.92 14.28
C GLU A 136 8.13 -16.36 13.88
N GLY A 137 8.38 -16.55 12.58
CA GLY A 137 9.71 -16.88 12.06
C GLY A 137 10.74 -15.77 12.29
N LEU A 138 10.34 -14.51 12.10
CA LEU A 138 11.20 -13.35 12.34
C LEU A 138 11.50 -13.15 13.84
N GLU A 139 10.51 -13.37 14.70
CA GLU A 139 10.67 -13.33 16.15
C GLU A 139 11.66 -14.41 16.62
N LEU A 140 11.46 -15.66 16.19
CA LEU A 140 12.36 -16.77 16.53
C LEU A 140 13.80 -16.56 16.04
N SER A 141 13.99 -15.82 14.94
CA SER A 141 15.32 -15.49 14.40
C SER A 141 16.00 -14.31 15.08
N GLY A 142 15.31 -13.58 15.99
CA GLY A 142 15.81 -12.38 16.64
C GLY A 142 15.93 -11.15 15.73
N VAL A 143 15.43 -11.21 14.49
CA VAL A 143 15.51 -10.08 13.53
C VAL A 143 14.68 -8.87 13.99
N LEU A 144 13.70 -9.08 14.85
CA LEU A 144 12.83 -8.00 15.34
C LEU A 144 13.30 -7.34 16.65
N ASP A 145 14.43 -7.80 17.22
CA ASP A 145 14.86 -7.41 18.57
C ASP A 145 15.78 -6.20 18.58
N ASP A 146 16.67 -6.06 17.61
CA ASP A 146 17.68 -4.98 17.59
C ASP A 146 17.85 -4.37 16.18
N PRO A 147 17.33 -3.15 15.94
CA PRO A 147 16.49 -2.37 16.87
C PRO A 147 15.09 -2.98 17.03
N PRO A 148 14.43 -2.79 18.18
CA PRO A 148 13.06 -3.26 18.37
C PRO A 148 12.13 -2.75 17.27
N VAL A 149 11.30 -3.64 16.71
CA VAL A 149 10.41 -3.32 15.58
C VAL A 149 9.49 -2.15 15.87
N GLU A 150 9.09 -1.93 17.13
CA GLU A 150 8.28 -0.82 17.57
C GLU A 150 9.01 0.53 17.38
N ALA A 151 10.32 0.57 17.59
CA ALA A 151 11.13 1.77 17.37
C ALA A 151 11.22 2.10 15.87
N VAL A 152 11.39 1.08 15.02
CA VAL A 152 11.36 1.21 13.56
C VAL A 152 10.00 1.73 13.10
N ASN A 153 8.91 1.14 13.58
CA ASN A 153 7.55 1.55 13.28
C ASN A 153 7.27 3.01 13.70
N LEU A 154 7.75 3.40 14.87
CA LEU A 154 7.61 4.79 15.36
C LEU A 154 8.33 5.78 14.42
N GLN A 155 9.52 5.43 13.95
CA GLN A 155 10.28 6.26 13.01
C GLN A 155 9.53 6.39 11.67
N TRP A 156 9.02 5.29 11.11
CA TRP A 156 8.30 5.31 9.84
C TRP A 156 6.98 6.07 9.94
N ARG A 157 6.25 6.01 11.04
CA ARG A 157 5.04 6.82 11.27
C ARG A 157 5.33 8.33 11.28
N ARG A 158 6.54 8.74 11.70
CA ARG A 158 6.96 10.14 11.65
C ARG A 158 7.23 10.59 10.21
N VAL A 159 7.88 9.74 9.42
CA VAL A 159 8.12 9.99 7.97
C VAL A 159 6.81 10.04 7.21
N GLU A 160 5.90 9.09 7.46
CA GLU A 160 4.56 9.06 6.87
C GLU A 160 3.79 10.37 7.12
N ARG A 161 3.76 10.82 8.39
CA ARG A 161 3.09 12.09 8.75
C ARG A 161 3.71 13.27 8.02
N PHE A 162 5.03 13.36 7.97
CA PHE A 162 5.73 14.41 7.26
C PHE A 162 5.36 14.43 5.77
N TRP A 163 5.36 13.26 5.12
CA TRP A 163 4.97 13.18 3.71
C TRP A 163 3.49 13.52 3.48
N ALA A 164 2.60 13.06 4.34
CA ALA A 164 1.17 13.39 4.26
C ALA A 164 0.93 14.90 4.35
N GLU A 165 1.67 15.59 5.21
CA GLU A 165 1.63 17.05 5.32
C GLU A 165 2.16 17.72 4.03
N GLN A 166 3.32 17.29 3.49
CA GLN A 166 3.86 17.84 2.24
C GLN A 166 2.88 17.67 1.07
N ILE A 167 2.28 16.48 0.92
CA ILE A 167 1.31 16.22 -0.16
C ILE A 167 0.09 17.13 -0.03
N ARG A 168 -0.40 17.37 1.20
CA ARG A 168 -1.57 18.22 1.46
C ARG A 168 -1.33 19.70 1.10
N TYR A 169 -0.07 20.17 1.16
CA TYR A 169 0.28 21.54 0.82
C TYR A 169 0.60 21.74 -0.66
N ILE A 170 0.80 20.68 -1.43
CA ILE A 170 1.13 20.74 -2.86
C ILE A 170 -0.15 20.65 -3.72
N TYR A 171 -1.23 20.08 -3.20
CA TYR A 171 -2.52 19.85 -3.88
C TYR A 171 -3.69 20.43 -3.07
#